data_f504817ce6b63a39256458cbf4592745
#
_entry.id   f504817ce6b63a39256458cbf4592745
#
_cell.length_a   1.000
_cell.length_b   1.000
_cell.length_c   1.000
_cell.angle_alpha   90.00
_cell.angle_beta   90.00
_cell.angle_gamma   90.00
#
_symmetry.space_group_name_H-M   'P 1'
#
loop_
_entity.id
_entity.type
_entity.pdbx_description
1 polymer ?
#
loop_
_entity_poly.entity_id
_entity_poly.type
_entity_poly.pdbx_seq_one_letter_code
_entity_poly.pdbx_strand_id
1 'polypeptide(L)'
;MDLSVDKIKQELAYIKALKKEIDDLRGLLLDEYITQDAENVIRSEIIKLESVLSKHKVQQLGEIDQDFLNTINITRVEAIDLEDKTLVYLYDKLIVKAEITLIAAKPSSGKSLTTMALSNMSLQNNISYVFYFDLDNSPTTLKKRGIDKIEKRWGDRFQYHSPIKKKNGRVVKKEDIWNVITKLKTRNLQNILIVFDSAKNFLKAGADRDKNKDVSPLMDFFRVLRDLGATVILLHHTNKPNKDLGELTYAGSSAWEEDSSNAFLLSYNDYKKTFIFTPFKNRIGDIEEIAFVYKEENHSLSQVEVEWAKETQLDEVIRDEIIDFIKTSHQKPIYSQIMKHMQELGFTNKDKVNAMIQAGKNKYWKTTKIPEKNFKDVYELMERDARISQISPFSSDKSVFRGVKGNEVLSDKSFDTSDKSSNMNIDRKIV
;
A
#
# COMPACT_ATOMS: atom_id res chain seq x y z
N MET A 1 33.22 -45.94 -19.52
CA MET A 1 33.79 -46.60 -18.33
C MET A 1 32.77 -47.62 -17.86
N ASP A 2 33.07 -48.94 -18.01
CA ASP A 2 32.24 -50.00 -17.49
C ASP A 2 32.44 -50.07 -15.98
N LEU A 3 31.47 -49.55 -15.23
CA LEU A 3 31.40 -49.73 -13.79
C LEU A 3 31.11 -51.20 -13.53
N SER A 4 32.00 -51.92 -12.84
CA SER A 4 31.77 -53.33 -12.46
C SER A 4 30.49 -53.43 -11.62
N VAL A 5 29.68 -54.47 -11.85
CA VAL A 5 28.40 -54.71 -11.15
C VAL A 5 28.56 -54.65 -9.62
N ASP A 6 29.73 -55.01 -9.10
CA ASP A 6 30.05 -54.96 -7.69
C ASP A 6 30.23 -53.52 -7.16
N LYS A 7 30.75 -52.60 -7.95
CA LYS A 7 30.86 -51.18 -7.59
C LYS A 7 29.47 -50.52 -7.51
N ILE A 8 28.58 -50.87 -8.47
CA ILE A 8 27.17 -50.41 -8.46
C ILE A 8 26.42 -50.92 -7.21
N LYS A 9 26.66 -52.18 -6.85
CA LYS A 9 26.05 -52.74 -5.65
C LYS A 9 26.54 -52.06 -4.36
N GLN A 10 27.81 -51.76 -4.25
CA GLN A 10 28.38 -51.04 -3.13
C GLN A 10 27.82 -49.61 -3.01
N GLU A 11 27.70 -48.86 -4.11
CA GLU A 11 27.08 -47.55 -4.11
C GLU A 11 25.60 -47.57 -3.74
N LEU A 12 24.85 -48.53 -4.26
CA LEU A 12 23.45 -48.70 -3.89
C LEU A 12 23.27 -49.05 -2.38
N ALA A 13 24.17 -49.88 -1.82
CA ALA A 13 24.18 -50.17 -0.41
C ALA A 13 24.44 -48.94 0.44
N TYR A 14 25.44 -48.12 0.03
CA TYR A 14 25.76 -46.86 0.70
C TYR A 14 24.61 -45.84 0.67
N ILE A 15 23.97 -45.64 -0.50
CA ILE A 15 22.79 -44.77 -0.64
C ILE A 15 21.63 -45.25 0.25
N LYS A 16 21.41 -46.56 0.36
CA LYS A 16 20.38 -47.13 1.23
C LYS A 16 20.69 -46.90 2.71
N ALA A 17 21.97 -46.99 3.11
CA ALA A 17 22.39 -46.70 4.45
C ALA A 17 22.17 -45.25 4.84
N LEU A 18 22.58 -44.33 4.00
CA LEU A 18 22.35 -42.89 4.20
C LEU A 18 20.86 -42.53 4.35
N LYS A 19 20.01 -43.09 3.48
CA LYS A 19 18.56 -42.85 3.56
C LYS A 19 18.00 -43.36 4.89
N LYS A 20 18.42 -44.57 5.32
CA LYS A 20 17.98 -45.12 6.57
C LYS A 20 18.40 -44.25 7.76
N GLU A 21 19.64 -43.78 7.78
CA GLU A 21 20.15 -42.89 8.83
C GLU A 21 19.38 -41.57 8.90
N ILE A 22 19.03 -40.98 7.77
CA ILE A 22 18.18 -39.78 7.70
C ILE A 22 16.78 -40.08 8.27
N ASP A 23 16.19 -41.20 7.92
CA ASP A 23 14.86 -41.58 8.41
C ASP A 23 14.87 -41.87 9.90
N ASP A 24 15.92 -42.52 10.41
CA ASP A 24 16.13 -42.78 11.84
C ASP A 24 16.26 -41.46 12.62
N LEU A 25 17.05 -40.50 12.12
CA LEU A 25 17.16 -39.15 12.72
C LEU A 25 15.85 -38.37 12.68
N ARG A 26 15.10 -38.49 11.61
CA ARG A 26 13.74 -37.86 11.53
C ARG A 26 12.79 -38.47 12.54
N GLY A 27 12.92 -39.78 12.79
CA GLY A 27 12.16 -40.49 13.86
C GLY A 27 12.42 -39.88 15.22
N LEU A 28 13.67 -39.54 15.54
CA LEU A 28 14.01 -38.91 16.82
C LEU A 28 13.38 -37.52 17.00
N LEU A 29 13.14 -36.78 15.91
CA LEU A 29 12.45 -35.48 15.97
C LEU A 29 10.96 -35.58 16.32
N LEU A 30 10.38 -36.79 16.34
CA LEU A 30 8.98 -37.03 16.73
C LEU A 30 8.84 -37.31 18.23
N ASP A 31 9.95 -37.36 18.98
CA ASP A 31 9.92 -37.59 20.44
C ASP A 31 9.48 -36.30 21.16
N GLU A 32 8.39 -36.37 21.91
CA GLU A 32 7.83 -35.22 22.66
C GLU A 32 8.76 -34.70 23.79
N TYR A 33 9.81 -35.46 24.15
CA TYR A 33 10.76 -35.09 25.22
C TYR A 33 12.10 -34.55 24.69
N ILE A 34 12.22 -34.31 23.39
CA ILE A 34 13.46 -33.78 22.80
C ILE A 34 13.71 -32.32 23.25
N THR A 35 14.93 -32.02 23.69
CA THR A 35 15.28 -30.64 24.02
C THR A 35 15.55 -29.84 22.76
N GLN A 36 15.35 -28.50 22.80
CA GLN A 36 15.55 -27.59 21.65
C GLN A 36 16.99 -27.70 21.10
N ASP A 37 17.99 -27.86 21.98
CA ASP A 37 19.40 -27.99 21.56
C ASP A 37 19.63 -29.33 20.83
N ALA A 38 19.04 -30.41 21.32
CA ALA A 38 19.12 -31.73 20.66
C ALA A 38 18.41 -31.70 19.29
N GLU A 39 17.24 -31.07 19.21
CA GLU A 39 16.52 -30.88 17.96
C GLU A 39 17.37 -30.14 16.93
N ASN A 40 18.02 -29.03 17.30
CA ASN A 40 18.86 -28.23 16.41
C ASN A 40 20.06 -29.06 15.89
N VAL A 41 20.69 -29.88 16.75
CA VAL A 41 21.78 -30.74 16.35
C VAL A 41 21.31 -31.79 15.35
N ILE A 42 20.19 -32.47 15.62
CA ILE A 42 19.63 -33.49 14.73
C ILE A 42 19.25 -32.87 13.36
N ARG A 43 18.61 -31.70 13.33
CA ARG A 43 18.27 -31.02 12.10
C ARG A 43 19.52 -30.65 11.27
N SER A 44 20.60 -30.20 11.94
CA SER A 44 21.88 -29.91 11.30
C SER A 44 22.51 -31.16 10.67
N GLU A 45 22.44 -32.29 11.35
CA GLU A 45 22.99 -33.57 10.87
C GLU A 45 22.17 -34.12 9.68
N ILE A 46 20.84 -34.04 9.75
CA ILE A 46 19.96 -34.37 8.60
C ILE A 46 20.35 -33.56 7.34
N ILE A 47 20.53 -32.26 7.48
CA ILE A 47 20.92 -31.38 6.36
C ILE A 47 22.27 -31.82 5.74
N LYS A 48 23.25 -32.18 6.58
CA LYS A 48 24.55 -32.68 6.10
C LYS A 48 24.39 -33.97 5.32
N LEU A 49 23.66 -34.97 5.88
CA LEU A 49 23.45 -36.25 5.22
C LEU A 49 22.65 -36.12 3.92
N GLU A 50 21.65 -35.26 3.87
CA GLU A 50 20.89 -34.94 2.67
C GLU A 50 21.80 -34.29 1.58
N SER A 51 22.72 -33.41 1.99
CA SER A 51 23.73 -32.82 1.09
C SER A 51 24.65 -33.91 0.49
N VAL A 52 25.10 -34.85 1.32
CA VAL A 52 25.93 -36.00 0.84
C VAL A 52 25.14 -36.85 -0.13
N LEU A 53 23.87 -37.19 0.21
CA LEU A 53 22.99 -37.97 -0.66
C LEU A 53 22.72 -37.27 -2.00
N SER A 54 22.54 -35.96 -1.99
CA SER A 54 22.32 -35.17 -3.21
C SER A 54 23.56 -35.16 -4.12
N LYS A 55 24.75 -35.01 -3.55
CA LYS A 55 26.00 -35.09 -4.28
C LYS A 55 26.19 -36.44 -4.97
N HIS A 56 25.87 -37.55 -4.27
CA HIS A 56 25.93 -38.90 -4.88
C HIS A 56 24.90 -39.08 -6.02
N LYS A 57 23.70 -38.49 -5.91
CA LYS A 57 22.73 -38.51 -7.00
C LYS A 57 23.21 -37.74 -8.23
N VAL A 58 23.90 -36.61 -8.03
CA VAL A 58 24.42 -35.80 -9.12
C VAL A 58 25.52 -36.55 -9.89
N GLN A 59 26.39 -37.32 -9.18
CA GLN A 59 27.40 -38.15 -9.83
C GLN A 59 26.83 -39.26 -10.73
N GLN A 60 25.62 -39.74 -10.47
CA GLN A 60 24.92 -40.73 -11.32
C GLN A 60 24.20 -40.11 -12.54
N LEU A 61 23.92 -38.81 -12.53
CA LEU A 61 23.17 -38.11 -13.57
C LEU A 61 24.02 -37.59 -14.75
N GLY A 62 25.31 -37.83 -14.71
CA GLY A 62 26.29 -37.37 -15.74
C GLY A 62 27.12 -36.19 -15.21
N GLU A 63 28.40 -36.20 -15.54
CA GLU A 63 29.30 -35.11 -15.23
C GLU A 63 28.89 -33.87 -16.04
N ILE A 64 28.34 -32.85 -15.38
CA ILE A 64 28.23 -31.52 -15.98
C ILE A 64 29.65 -30.98 -16.07
N ASP A 65 30.04 -30.57 -17.27
CA ASP A 65 31.34 -29.97 -17.54
C ASP A 65 31.60 -28.80 -16.58
N GLN A 66 32.80 -28.79 -15.95
CA GLN A 66 33.19 -27.78 -14.99
C GLN A 66 33.22 -26.38 -15.61
N ASP A 67 33.57 -26.27 -16.89
CA ASP A 67 33.58 -24.99 -17.61
C ASP A 67 32.16 -24.46 -17.77
N PHE A 68 31.16 -25.34 -17.98
CA PHE A 68 29.75 -24.96 -18.00
C PHE A 68 29.28 -24.50 -16.60
N LEU A 69 29.63 -25.23 -15.52
CA LEU A 69 29.33 -24.83 -14.16
C LEU A 69 29.93 -23.48 -13.80
N ASN A 70 31.20 -23.25 -14.19
CA ASN A 70 31.84 -21.96 -13.97
C ASN A 70 31.10 -20.82 -14.71
N THR A 71 30.62 -21.08 -15.91
CA THR A 71 29.85 -20.11 -16.71
C THR A 71 28.50 -19.75 -16.04
N ILE A 72 27.75 -20.73 -15.58
CA ILE A 72 26.44 -20.48 -14.94
C ILE A 72 26.58 -19.92 -13.53
N ASN A 73 27.65 -20.19 -12.81
CA ASN A 73 27.90 -19.68 -11.47
C ASN A 73 28.03 -18.15 -11.44
N ILE A 74 28.34 -17.49 -12.56
CA ILE A 74 28.35 -16.01 -12.66
C ILE A 74 26.99 -15.40 -12.33
N THR A 75 25.90 -16.12 -12.61
CA THR A 75 24.52 -15.66 -12.36
C THR A 75 23.89 -16.32 -11.14
N ARG A 76 24.64 -17.19 -10.44
CA ARG A 76 24.14 -17.91 -9.26
C ARG A 76 24.04 -16.97 -8.07
N VAL A 77 22.89 -16.97 -7.42
CA VAL A 77 22.73 -16.32 -6.11
C VAL A 77 23.26 -17.27 -5.03
N GLU A 78 24.17 -16.79 -4.23
CA GLU A 78 24.74 -17.51 -3.10
C GLU A 78 24.14 -17.03 -1.76
N ALA A 79 24.27 -17.84 -0.70
CA ALA A 79 23.73 -17.48 0.61
C ALA A 79 24.33 -16.16 1.12
N ILE A 80 25.61 -15.91 0.87
CA ILE A 80 26.32 -14.67 1.25
C ILE A 80 25.70 -13.42 0.61
N ASP A 81 25.12 -13.53 -0.60
CA ASP A 81 24.48 -12.42 -1.29
C ASP A 81 23.18 -11.96 -0.61
N LEU A 82 22.62 -12.81 0.25
CA LEU A 82 21.34 -12.62 0.92
C LEU A 82 21.47 -12.38 2.43
N GLU A 83 22.64 -12.59 3.05
CA GLU A 83 22.85 -12.50 4.51
C GLU A 83 22.38 -11.17 5.10
N ASP A 84 22.63 -10.05 4.43
CA ASP A 84 22.26 -8.70 4.90
C ASP A 84 20.92 -8.20 4.33
N LYS A 85 20.17 -9.04 3.60
CA LYS A 85 18.91 -8.65 2.96
C LYS A 85 17.74 -8.80 3.90
N THR A 86 17.60 -7.85 4.82
CA THR A 86 16.44 -7.78 5.71
C THR A 86 15.36 -6.86 5.16
N LEU A 87 14.11 -7.20 5.43
CA LEU A 87 12.98 -6.35 5.10
C LEU A 87 12.99 -5.09 5.97
N VAL A 88 13.15 -3.92 5.36
CA VAL A 88 13.14 -2.64 6.06
C VAL A 88 12.03 -1.76 5.51
N TYR A 89 11.16 -1.26 6.37
CA TYR A 89 10.13 -0.30 5.99
C TYR A 89 10.67 1.13 6.05
N LEU A 90 10.37 1.92 5.04
CA LEU A 90 10.48 3.38 5.09
C LEU A 90 9.29 3.96 5.85
N TYR A 91 8.10 3.41 5.61
CA TYR A 91 6.88 3.61 6.39
C TYR A 91 6.29 2.25 6.69
N ASP A 92 6.10 1.98 7.96
CA ASP A 92 5.57 0.70 8.42
C ASP A 92 4.31 0.32 7.64
N LYS A 93 4.26 -0.93 7.17
CA LYS A 93 3.15 -1.52 6.40
C LYS A 93 2.73 -0.79 5.11
N LEU A 94 3.48 0.24 4.68
CA LEU A 94 3.16 1.03 3.50
C LEU A 94 4.27 1.01 2.45
N ILE A 95 5.49 1.41 2.81
CA ILE A 95 6.60 1.53 1.86
C ILE A 95 7.81 0.75 2.34
N VAL A 96 8.21 -0.23 1.54
CA VAL A 96 9.41 -1.03 1.76
C VAL A 96 10.59 -0.36 1.08
N LYS A 97 11.74 -0.26 1.79
CA LYS A 97 12.98 0.31 1.25
C LYS A 97 13.55 -0.57 0.14
N ALA A 98 14.18 0.07 -0.84
CA ALA A 98 14.77 -0.56 -2.02
C ALA A 98 13.78 -1.41 -2.82
N GLU A 99 12.50 -0.98 -2.84
CA GLU A 99 11.42 -1.64 -3.58
C GLU A 99 10.60 -0.62 -4.38
N ILE A 100 9.78 -1.14 -5.32
CA ILE A 100 8.90 -0.34 -6.16
C ILE A 100 7.49 -0.37 -5.59
N THR A 101 6.97 0.79 -5.17
CA THR A 101 5.59 0.96 -4.71
C THR A 101 4.78 1.74 -5.73
N LEU A 102 3.66 1.17 -6.19
CA LEU A 102 2.69 1.83 -7.06
C LEU A 102 1.57 2.44 -6.21
N ILE A 103 1.26 3.73 -6.42
CA ILE A 103 0.13 4.40 -5.79
C ILE A 103 -0.82 4.89 -6.88
N ALA A 104 -1.95 4.22 -7.02
CA ALA A 104 -3.00 4.57 -7.97
C ALA A 104 -4.12 5.38 -7.29
N ALA A 105 -4.62 6.43 -7.95
CA ALA A 105 -5.69 7.25 -7.40
C ALA A 105 -6.48 7.97 -8.49
N LYS A 106 -7.73 8.34 -8.19
CA LYS A 106 -8.51 9.25 -9.03
C LYS A 106 -7.79 10.61 -9.18
N PRO A 107 -8.01 11.35 -10.26
CA PRO A 107 -7.60 12.74 -10.32
C PRO A 107 -8.08 13.51 -9.09
N SER A 108 -7.27 14.43 -8.59
CA SER A 108 -7.58 15.30 -7.43
C SER A 108 -7.79 14.60 -6.08
N SER A 109 -7.53 13.29 -5.94
CA SER A 109 -7.61 12.57 -4.64
C SER A 109 -6.42 12.83 -3.71
N GLY A 110 -5.56 13.80 -3.99
CA GLY A 110 -4.42 14.12 -3.11
C GLY A 110 -3.18 13.25 -3.27
N LYS A 111 -3.09 12.42 -4.31
CA LYS A 111 -1.96 11.53 -4.61
C LYS A 111 -0.59 12.23 -4.49
N SER A 112 -0.38 13.30 -5.24
CA SER A 112 0.88 14.07 -5.19
C SER A 112 1.10 14.76 -3.84
N LEU A 113 0.02 15.22 -3.17
CA LEU A 113 0.11 15.87 -1.85
C LEU A 113 0.60 14.89 -0.79
N THR A 114 -0.02 13.71 -0.72
CA THR A 114 0.35 12.68 0.25
C THR A 114 1.75 12.13 -0.01
N THR A 115 2.11 11.88 -1.27
CA THR A 115 3.46 11.38 -1.62
C THR A 115 4.55 12.42 -1.36
N MET A 116 4.25 13.69 -1.58
CA MET A 116 5.17 14.78 -1.19
C MET A 116 5.37 14.84 0.33
N ALA A 117 4.29 14.68 1.11
CA ALA A 117 4.40 14.61 2.57
C ALA A 117 5.21 13.39 3.03
N LEU A 118 4.98 12.20 2.45
CA LEU A 118 5.80 11.01 2.68
C LEU A 118 7.28 11.29 2.33
N SER A 119 7.55 11.93 1.20
CA SER A 119 8.90 12.32 0.78
C SER A 119 9.57 13.28 1.77
N ASN A 120 8.85 14.27 2.26
CA ASN A 120 9.33 15.21 3.28
C ASN A 120 9.66 14.48 4.61
N MET A 121 8.79 13.59 5.05
CA MET A 121 8.98 12.81 6.27
C MET A 121 10.14 11.79 6.14
N SER A 122 10.35 11.21 4.95
CA SER A 122 11.39 10.21 4.71
C SER A 122 12.81 10.75 4.96
N LEU A 123 13.02 12.05 4.73
CA LEU A 123 14.29 12.72 5.01
C LEU A 123 14.61 12.81 6.52
N GLN A 124 13.64 12.55 7.38
CA GLN A 124 13.83 12.37 8.84
C GLN A 124 14.18 10.91 9.18
N ASN A 125 13.82 9.94 8.30
CA ASN A 125 13.86 8.50 8.53
C ASN A 125 14.88 7.79 7.64
N ASN A 126 16.16 8.11 7.78
CA ASN A 126 17.27 7.39 7.10
C ASN A 126 17.25 7.41 5.56
N ILE A 127 16.56 8.39 4.94
CA ILE A 127 16.73 8.71 3.53
C ILE A 127 17.70 9.89 3.41
N SER A 128 18.74 9.71 2.57
CA SER A 128 19.75 10.73 2.36
C SER A 128 19.27 11.82 1.40
N TYR A 129 18.65 11.40 0.31
CA TYR A 129 18.15 12.29 -0.73
C TYR A 129 16.77 11.83 -1.23
N VAL A 130 15.93 12.80 -1.58
CA VAL A 130 14.70 12.60 -2.34
C VAL A 130 14.85 13.25 -3.71
N PHE A 131 14.64 12.48 -4.77
CA PHE A 131 14.49 12.96 -6.13
C PHE A 131 13.02 12.84 -6.56
N TYR A 132 12.32 13.94 -6.63
CA TYR A 132 10.91 13.98 -7.03
C TYR A 132 10.79 14.50 -8.47
N PHE A 133 10.41 13.64 -9.39
CA PHE A 133 10.22 13.97 -10.80
C PHE A 133 8.75 14.16 -11.12
N ASP A 134 8.35 15.38 -11.44
CA ASP A 134 6.98 15.78 -11.73
C ASP A 134 6.88 16.38 -13.14
N LEU A 135 6.05 15.79 -13.98
CA LEU A 135 5.79 16.27 -15.34
C LEU A 135 4.36 16.80 -15.53
N ASP A 136 3.56 16.88 -14.47
CA ASP A 136 2.14 17.21 -14.52
C ASP A 136 1.80 18.61 -13.99
N ASN A 137 2.54 19.09 -12.97
CA ASN A 137 2.08 20.23 -12.18
C ASN A 137 2.70 21.56 -12.58
N SER A 138 1.88 22.62 -12.57
CA SER A 138 2.33 23.98 -12.84
C SER A 138 3.09 24.58 -11.64
N PRO A 139 3.95 25.60 -11.86
CA PRO A 139 4.65 26.31 -10.77
C PRO A 139 3.73 26.85 -9.67
N THR A 140 2.53 27.34 -10.05
CA THR A 140 1.52 27.81 -9.11
C THR A 140 1.02 26.68 -8.20
N THR A 141 0.77 25.48 -8.78
CA THR A 141 0.40 24.29 -8.02
C THR A 141 1.51 23.87 -7.06
N LEU A 142 2.77 23.87 -7.52
CA LEU A 142 3.93 23.53 -6.69
C LEU A 142 4.06 24.49 -5.50
N LYS A 143 3.90 25.79 -5.73
CA LYS A 143 3.90 26.80 -4.67
C LYS A 143 2.78 26.57 -3.64
N LYS A 144 1.54 26.31 -4.12
CA LYS A 144 0.40 26.01 -3.24
C LYS A 144 0.64 24.74 -2.38
N ARG A 145 1.37 23.77 -2.89
CA ARG A 145 1.73 22.54 -2.18
C ARG A 145 2.92 22.69 -1.23
N GLY A 146 3.51 23.88 -1.13
CA GLY A 146 4.61 24.15 -0.20
C GLY A 146 5.96 23.54 -0.59
N ILE A 147 6.19 23.25 -1.89
CA ILE A 147 7.47 22.72 -2.37
C ILE A 147 8.64 23.64 -1.99
N ASP A 148 8.43 24.95 -2.08
CA ASP A 148 9.42 25.94 -1.69
C ASP A 148 9.75 25.92 -0.17
N LYS A 149 8.80 25.53 0.68
CA LYS A 149 9.02 25.39 2.14
C LYS A 149 9.82 24.12 2.44
N ILE A 150 9.51 23.03 1.74
CA ILE A 150 10.21 21.76 1.89
C ILE A 150 11.65 21.88 1.37
N GLU A 151 11.84 22.50 0.20
CA GLU A 151 13.16 22.75 -0.37
C GLU A 151 14.02 23.62 0.56
N LYS A 152 13.47 24.71 1.11
CA LYS A 152 14.17 25.55 2.10
C LYS A 152 14.57 24.80 3.36
N ARG A 153 13.75 23.81 3.78
CA ARG A 153 14.05 22.99 4.97
C ARG A 153 15.21 22.04 4.75
N TRP A 154 15.27 21.42 3.57
CA TRP A 154 16.16 20.29 3.31
C TRP A 154 17.31 20.62 2.33
N GLY A 155 17.23 21.74 1.62
CA GLY A 155 18.22 22.14 0.62
C GLY A 155 18.41 21.04 -0.44
N ASP A 156 19.67 20.74 -0.74
CA ASP A 156 20.03 19.75 -1.77
C ASP A 156 19.54 18.34 -1.48
N ARG A 157 19.12 18.04 -0.25
CA ARG A 157 18.58 16.71 0.07
C ARG A 157 17.18 16.48 -0.48
N PHE A 158 16.42 17.54 -0.79
CA PHE A 158 15.11 17.45 -1.44
C PHE A 158 15.15 18.13 -2.81
N GLN A 159 15.29 17.33 -3.86
CA GLN A 159 15.39 17.83 -5.23
C GLN A 159 14.09 17.57 -5.99
N TYR A 160 13.36 18.65 -6.29
CA TYR A 160 12.14 18.61 -7.06
C TYR A 160 12.39 19.05 -8.50
N HIS A 161 12.16 18.16 -9.46
CA HIS A 161 12.42 18.34 -10.87
C HIS A 161 11.11 18.44 -11.65
N SER A 162 10.87 19.60 -12.29
CA SER A 162 9.67 19.83 -13.10
C SER A 162 9.99 20.72 -14.31
N PRO A 163 9.26 20.58 -15.43
CA PRO A 163 9.39 21.49 -16.57
C PRO A 163 8.92 22.91 -16.18
N ILE A 164 9.85 23.79 -15.93
CA ILE A 164 9.56 25.18 -15.53
C ILE A 164 10.45 26.18 -16.25
N LYS A 165 9.98 27.41 -16.36
CA LYS A 165 10.82 28.56 -16.69
C LYS A 165 11.41 29.11 -15.40
N LYS A 166 12.73 29.00 -15.23
CA LYS A 166 13.47 29.54 -14.09
C LYS A 166 13.56 31.07 -14.16
N LYS A 167 13.79 31.73 -13.02
CA LYS A 167 13.95 33.17 -12.91
C LYS A 167 15.08 33.72 -13.80
N ASN A 168 16.14 32.94 -14.03
CA ASN A 168 17.25 33.29 -14.93
C ASN A 168 16.91 33.12 -16.42
N GLY A 169 15.64 32.90 -16.78
CA GLY A 169 15.17 32.74 -18.15
C GLY A 169 15.32 31.34 -18.74
N ARG A 170 16.07 30.43 -18.13
CA ARG A 170 16.23 29.07 -18.61
C ARG A 170 14.90 28.30 -18.54
N VAL A 171 14.52 27.67 -19.66
CA VAL A 171 13.38 26.78 -19.75
C VAL A 171 13.86 25.34 -19.56
N VAL A 172 13.41 24.69 -18.48
CA VAL A 172 13.63 23.26 -18.25
C VAL A 172 12.57 22.48 -19.01
N LYS A 173 13.01 21.55 -19.84
CA LYS A 173 12.15 20.69 -20.67
C LYS A 173 12.13 19.26 -20.10
N LYS A 174 11.19 18.44 -20.58
CA LYS A 174 11.08 17.01 -20.23
C LYS A 174 12.39 16.27 -20.55
N GLU A 175 13.04 16.60 -21.65
CA GLU A 175 14.32 16.00 -22.07
C GLU A 175 15.46 16.29 -21.09
N ASP A 176 15.49 17.50 -20.51
CA ASP A 176 16.49 17.85 -19.47
C ASP A 176 16.30 16.97 -18.23
N ILE A 177 15.04 16.70 -17.85
CA ILE A 177 14.69 15.85 -16.71
C ILE A 177 15.11 14.40 -17.02
N TRP A 178 14.83 13.89 -18.22
CA TRP A 178 15.26 12.56 -18.64
C TRP A 178 16.79 12.41 -18.61
N ASN A 179 17.51 13.43 -19.02
CA ASN A 179 18.98 13.43 -18.95
C ASN A 179 19.50 13.34 -17.52
N VAL A 180 18.79 13.90 -16.54
CA VAL A 180 19.10 13.72 -15.11
C VAL A 180 18.79 12.29 -14.67
N ILE A 181 17.60 11.78 -14.97
CA ILE A 181 17.13 10.46 -14.58
C ILE A 181 18.08 9.36 -15.10
N THR A 182 18.49 9.44 -16.36
CA THR A 182 19.38 8.44 -16.97
C THR A 182 20.76 8.37 -16.30
N LYS A 183 21.24 9.48 -15.74
CA LYS A 183 22.51 9.50 -14.99
C LYS A 183 22.45 8.76 -13.66
N LEU A 184 21.25 8.53 -13.13
CA LEU A 184 21.07 7.77 -11.89
C LEU A 184 21.50 6.31 -12.03
N LYS A 185 21.41 5.72 -13.25
CA LYS A 185 21.83 4.33 -13.52
C LYS A 185 23.29 4.03 -13.22
N THR A 186 24.14 5.03 -13.12
CA THR A 186 25.58 4.86 -12.87
C THR A 186 25.97 5.20 -11.44
N ARG A 187 25.00 5.28 -10.54
CA ARG A 187 25.21 5.70 -9.14
C ARG A 187 24.77 4.61 -8.17
N ASN A 188 25.38 4.58 -6.99
CA ASN A 188 24.81 3.89 -5.85
C ASN A 188 23.61 4.69 -5.36
N LEU A 189 22.44 4.06 -5.29
CA LEU A 189 21.18 4.69 -4.92
C LEU A 189 20.66 4.24 -3.55
N GLN A 190 21.49 3.62 -2.74
CA GLN A 190 21.14 3.25 -1.37
C GLN A 190 20.69 4.46 -0.57
N ASN A 191 19.62 4.31 0.20
CA ASN A 191 19.00 5.38 0.98
C ASN A 191 18.51 6.60 0.16
N ILE A 192 18.19 6.39 -1.12
CA ILE A 192 17.58 7.39 -1.98
C ILE A 192 16.13 7.02 -2.25
N LEU A 193 15.23 7.99 -2.07
CA LEU A 193 13.84 7.90 -2.50
C LEU A 193 13.67 8.60 -3.85
N ILE A 194 13.09 7.91 -4.82
CA ILE A 194 12.79 8.45 -6.14
C ILE A 194 11.28 8.37 -6.38
N VAL A 195 10.67 9.49 -6.74
CA VAL A 195 9.23 9.59 -7.03
C VAL A 195 9.02 10.00 -8.47
N PHE A 196 8.11 9.31 -9.17
CA PHE A 196 7.67 9.64 -10.52
C PHE A 196 6.19 10.05 -10.54
N ASP A 197 5.90 11.34 -10.75
CA ASP A 197 4.56 11.94 -10.75
C ASP A 197 4.21 12.54 -12.13
N SER A 198 3.35 11.95 -12.92
CA SER A 198 2.83 10.61 -12.83
C SER A 198 3.64 9.71 -13.77
N ALA A 199 3.79 8.42 -13.39
CA ALA A 199 4.66 7.48 -14.08
C ALA A 199 4.40 7.39 -15.60
N LYS A 200 3.13 7.46 -16.03
CA LYS A 200 2.75 7.44 -17.46
C LYS A 200 3.42 8.53 -18.30
N ASN A 201 3.74 9.69 -17.70
CA ASN A 201 4.32 10.82 -18.43
C ASN A 201 5.80 10.59 -18.77
N PHE A 202 6.40 9.56 -18.20
CA PHE A 202 7.77 9.12 -18.47
C PHE A 202 7.85 8.08 -19.59
N LEU A 203 6.74 7.66 -20.17
CA LEU A 203 6.73 6.85 -21.37
C LEU A 203 7.38 7.56 -22.54
N LYS A 204 7.97 6.79 -23.46
CA LYS A 204 8.54 7.32 -24.71
C LYS A 204 7.45 8.03 -25.53
N ALA A 205 7.85 8.98 -26.34
CA ALA A 205 6.94 9.65 -27.27
C ALA A 205 6.30 8.61 -28.21
N GLY A 206 4.96 8.66 -28.34
CA GLY A 206 4.18 7.72 -29.14
C GLY A 206 3.88 6.36 -28.48
N ALA A 207 4.39 6.10 -27.28
CA ALA A 207 4.05 4.89 -26.53
C ALA A 207 2.63 4.96 -25.97
N ASP A 208 1.97 3.81 -25.97
CA ASP A 208 0.61 3.62 -25.46
C ASP A 208 0.66 3.08 -24.03
N ARG A 209 0.13 3.83 -23.07
CA ARG A 209 0.09 3.46 -21.64
C ARG A 209 -0.72 2.19 -21.36
N ASP A 210 -1.58 1.79 -22.29
CA ASP A 210 -2.48 0.65 -22.14
C ASP A 210 -1.86 -0.65 -22.73
N LYS A 211 -0.68 -0.55 -23.34
CA LYS A 211 0.02 -1.70 -23.95
C LYS A 211 1.25 -2.10 -23.15
N ASN A 212 1.30 -3.38 -22.74
CA ASN A 212 2.44 -3.93 -21.99
C ASN A 212 3.77 -3.70 -22.70
N LYS A 213 3.86 -3.92 -24.01
CA LYS A 213 5.09 -3.72 -24.81
C LYS A 213 5.67 -2.30 -24.71
N ASP A 214 4.82 -1.31 -24.46
CA ASP A 214 5.22 0.09 -24.37
C ASP A 214 5.54 0.50 -22.92
N VAL A 215 4.94 -0.17 -21.93
CA VAL A 215 5.14 0.09 -20.49
C VAL A 215 6.32 -0.70 -19.94
N SER A 216 6.48 -1.97 -20.32
CA SER A 216 7.53 -2.86 -19.77
C SER A 216 8.94 -2.28 -19.84
N PRO A 217 9.40 -1.61 -20.92
CA PRO A 217 10.73 -1.00 -20.94
C PRO A 217 10.94 0.11 -19.91
N LEU A 218 9.87 0.81 -19.52
CA LEU A 218 9.92 1.80 -18.46
C LEU A 218 9.95 1.13 -17.07
N MET A 219 9.20 0.05 -16.90
CA MET A 219 9.25 -0.72 -15.66
C MET A 219 10.61 -1.42 -15.48
N ASP A 220 11.23 -1.92 -16.55
CA ASP A 220 12.62 -2.41 -16.53
C ASP A 220 13.60 -1.34 -16.06
N PHE A 221 13.40 -0.11 -16.54
CA PHE A 221 14.21 1.01 -16.07
C PHE A 221 14.04 1.27 -14.57
N PHE A 222 12.81 1.24 -14.05
CA PHE A 222 12.56 1.41 -12.62
C PHE A 222 13.14 0.26 -11.79
N ARG A 223 13.12 -0.97 -12.31
CA ARG A 223 13.79 -2.11 -11.67
C ARG A 223 15.29 -1.89 -11.57
N VAL A 224 15.94 -1.37 -12.60
CA VAL A 224 17.39 -1.02 -12.52
C VAL A 224 17.65 0.00 -11.41
N LEU A 225 16.81 1.01 -11.23
CA LEU A 225 16.97 1.97 -10.12
C LEU A 225 16.81 1.29 -8.75
N ARG A 226 15.84 0.39 -8.61
CA ARG A 226 15.62 -0.41 -7.39
C ARG A 226 16.84 -1.29 -7.11
N ASP A 227 17.36 -1.99 -8.10
CA ASP A 227 18.49 -2.91 -7.98
C ASP A 227 19.79 -2.18 -7.60
N LEU A 228 19.87 -0.88 -7.91
CA LEU A 228 20.94 0.02 -7.43
C LEU A 228 20.70 0.53 -5.99
N GLY A 229 19.60 0.09 -5.33
CA GLY A 229 19.28 0.39 -3.95
C GLY A 229 18.24 1.49 -3.74
N ALA A 230 17.67 2.08 -4.80
CA ALA A 230 16.65 3.11 -4.66
C ALA A 230 15.32 2.55 -4.15
N THR A 231 14.64 3.31 -3.28
CA THR A 231 13.20 3.16 -3.05
C THR A 231 12.46 3.96 -4.10
N VAL A 232 11.56 3.31 -4.86
CA VAL A 232 10.88 3.94 -5.99
C VAL A 232 9.38 4.03 -5.72
N ILE A 233 8.79 5.21 -5.85
CA ILE A 233 7.34 5.42 -5.80
C ILE A 233 6.84 5.85 -7.18
N LEU A 234 5.88 5.12 -7.70
CA LEU A 234 5.20 5.39 -8.97
C LEU A 234 3.80 5.90 -8.70
N LEU A 235 3.50 7.12 -9.13
CA LEU A 235 2.16 7.67 -9.04
C LEU A 235 1.40 7.41 -10.33
N HIS A 236 0.20 6.84 -10.22
CA HIS A 236 -0.60 6.47 -11.38
C HIS A 236 -2.07 6.88 -11.22
N HIS A 237 -2.82 6.92 -12.33
CA HIS A 237 -4.25 7.19 -12.31
C HIS A 237 -5.04 5.89 -12.28
N THR A 238 -6.24 5.93 -11.68
CA THR A 238 -7.21 4.86 -11.79
C THR A 238 -8.02 4.96 -13.08
N ASN A 239 -8.59 3.86 -13.52
CA ASN A 239 -9.65 3.83 -14.53
C ASN A 239 -10.90 4.53 -14.00
N LYS A 240 -11.81 4.90 -14.92
CA LYS A 240 -13.19 5.19 -14.53
C LYS A 240 -13.78 3.91 -13.95
N PRO A 241 -14.62 3.99 -12.88
CA PRO A 241 -15.27 2.82 -12.33
C PRO A 241 -15.99 2.06 -13.44
N ASN A 242 -15.82 0.75 -13.49
CA ASN A 242 -16.65 -0.08 -14.35
C ASN A 242 -18.09 0.04 -13.85
N LYS A 243 -19.03 0.42 -14.72
CA LYS A 243 -20.43 0.63 -14.35
C LYS A 243 -21.09 -0.64 -13.76
N ASP A 244 -20.56 -1.81 -14.12
CA ASP A 244 -21.14 -3.10 -13.73
C ASP A 244 -20.56 -3.67 -12.43
N LEU A 245 -19.34 -3.31 -12.04
CA LEU A 245 -18.64 -3.87 -10.88
C LEU A 245 -18.34 -2.84 -9.78
N GLY A 246 -18.45 -1.53 -10.07
CA GLY A 246 -18.20 -0.47 -9.08
C GLY A 246 -16.76 -0.36 -8.57
N GLU A 247 -15.89 -1.29 -8.95
CA GLU A 247 -14.52 -1.38 -8.47
C GLU A 247 -13.60 -0.42 -9.22
N LEU A 248 -12.78 0.30 -8.46
CA LEU A 248 -11.70 1.13 -8.99
C LEU A 248 -10.45 0.26 -9.16
N THR A 249 -9.93 0.23 -10.38
CA THR A 249 -8.63 -0.37 -10.67
C THR A 249 -7.67 0.69 -11.20
N TYR A 250 -6.37 0.39 -11.24
CA TYR A 250 -5.41 1.26 -11.91
C TYR A 250 -5.71 1.34 -13.42
N ALA A 251 -5.30 2.44 -14.06
CA ALA A 251 -5.52 2.67 -15.48
C ALA A 251 -4.40 2.06 -16.33
N GLY A 252 -4.74 1.33 -17.38
CA GLY A 252 -3.79 0.93 -18.40
C GLY A 252 -3.25 -0.48 -18.26
N SER A 253 -2.02 -0.67 -18.73
CA SER A 253 -1.33 -1.95 -18.84
C SER A 253 -1.16 -2.66 -17.49
N SER A 254 -1.33 -3.98 -17.45
CA SER A 254 -1.07 -4.82 -16.27
C SER A 254 0.38 -4.76 -15.81
N ALA A 255 1.33 -4.38 -16.69
CA ALA A 255 2.73 -4.24 -16.34
C ALA A 255 2.99 -3.24 -15.20
N TRP A 256 2.13 -2.22 -15.01
CA TRP A 256 2.26 -1.30 -13.88
C TRP A 256 2.13 -2.01 -12.54
N GLU A 257 1.17 -2.92 -12.44
CA GLU A 257 0.97 -3.75 -11.25
C GLU A 257 1.98 -4.89 -11.20
N GLU A 258 2.08 -5.69 -12.28
CA GLU A 258 2.89 -6.91 -12.32
C GLU A 258 4.34 -6.67 -11.93
N ASP A 259 4.92 -5.55 -12.34
CA ASP A 259 6.31 -5.20 -12.13
C ASP A 259 6.58 -4.37 -10.85
N SER A 260 5.53 -3.92 -10.16
CA SER A 260 5.65 -3.29 -8.84
C SER A 260 5.74 -4.35 -7.75
N SER A 261 6.48 -4.06 -6.67
CA SER A 261 6.59 -4.93 -5.51
C SER A 261 5.30 -4.88 -4.67
N ASN A 262 4.81 -3.68 -4.43
CA ASN A 262 3.56 -3.42 -3.72
C ASN A 262 2.74 -2.37 -4.45
N ALA A 263 1.40 -2.42 -4.32
CA ALA A 263 0.53 -1.46 -4.94
C ALA A 263 -0.67 -1.09 -4.06
N PHE A 264 -1.00 0.21 -4.04
CA PHE A 264 -2.08 0.79 -3.25
C PHE A 264 -3.04 1.61 -4.10
N LEU A 265 -4.31 1.51 -3.77
CA LEU A 265 -5.34 2.45 -4.17
C LEU A 265 -5.45 3.54 -3.10
N LEU A 266 -5.21 4.79 -3.47
CA LEU A 266 -5.41 5.93 -2.59
C LEU A 266 -6.80 6.51 -2.80
N SER A 267 -7.58 6.59 -1.73
CA SER A 267 -8.85 7.29 -1.65
C SER A 267 -8.79 8.46 -0.67
N TYR A 268 -9.68 9.42 -0.86
CA TYR A 268 -9.83 10.58 0.03
C TYR A 268 -11.26 10.63 0.57
N ASN A 269 -11.39 10.64 1.89
CA ASN A 269 -12.66 10.89 2.55
C ASN A 269 -12.79 12.38 2.85
N ASP A 270 -13.65 13.05 2.10
CA ASP A 270 -13.85 14.51 2.22
C ASP A 270 -14.46 14.91 3.56
N TYR A 271 -15.28 14.04 4.16
CA TYR A 271 -15.90 14.28 5.46
C TYR A 271 -14.86 14.30 6.59
N LYS A 272 -14.05 13.27 6.71
CA LYS A 272 -13.00 13.16 7.76
C LYS A 272 -11.69 13.85 7.36
N LYS A 273 -11.57 14.33 6.11
CA LYS A 273 -10.34 14.90 5.54
C LYS A 273 -9.15 13.95 5.64
N THR A 274 -9.40 12.66 5.40
CA THR A 274 -8.43 11.57 5.53
C THR A 274 -8.05 10.97 4.19
N PHE A 275 -6.82 10.48 4.10
CA PHE A 275 -6.27 9.75 2.99
C PHE A 275 -6.12 8.28 3.38
N ILE A 276 -6.68 7.37 2.59
CA ILE A 276 -6.72 5.94 2.87
C ILE A 276 -5.99 5.21 1.76
N PHE A 277 -4.97 4.44 2.13
CA PHE A 277 -4.18 3.60 1.24
C PHE A 277 -4.65 2.16 1.42
N THR A 278 -5.38 1.63 0.44
CA THR A 278 -5.88 0.25 0.41
C THR A 278 -4.98 -0.58 -0.49
N PRO A 279 -4.29 -1.61 0.03
CA PRO A 279 -3.43 -2.45 -0.79
C PRO A 279 -4.26 -3.31 -1.75
N PHE A 280 -3.82 -3.41 -3.01
CA PHE A 280 -4.38 -4.35 -3.98
C PHE A 280 -3.32 -5.32 -4.55
N LYS A 281 -2.04 -5.08 -4.26
CA LYS A 281 -0.95 -6.01 -4.50
C LYS A 281 0.03 -6.01 -3.35
N ASN A 282 0.39 -7.20 -2.89
CA ASN A 282 1.41 -7.45 -1.87
C ASN A 282 2.34 -8.59 -2.33
N ARG A 283 3.55 -8.25 -2.76
CA ARG A 283 4.60 -9.22 -3.10
C ARG A 283 5.62 -9.31 -1.98
N ILE A 284 5.86 -8.21 -1.28
CA ILE A 284 6.92 -8.09 -0.28
C ILE A 284 6.36 -7.39 0.96
N GLY A 285 6.54 -8.03 2.11
CA GLY A 285 6.21 -7.48 3.41
C GLY A 285 4.75 -7.61 3.79
N ASP A 286 4.47 -7.25 5.03
CA ASP A 286 3.12 -7.21 5.59
C ASP A 286 2.55 -5.81 5.37
N ILE A 287 2.10 -5.52 4.15
CA ILE A 287 1.38 -4.27 3.88
C ILE A 287 -0.08 -4.40 4.30
N GLU A 288 -0.61 -3.34 4.88
CA GLU A 288 -1.99 -3.27 5.35
C GLU A 288 -2.67 -2.02 4.83
N GLU A 289 -3.98 -1.96 5.02
CA GLU A 289 -4.71 -0.74 4.80
C GLU A 289 -4.35 0.27 5.90
N ILE A 290 -4.00 1.49 5.49
CA ILE A 290 -3.53 2.53 6.40
C ILE A 290 -4.14 3.88 6.05
N ALA A 291 -4.42 4.68 7.06
CA ALA A 291 -5.06 5.98 6.88
C ALA A 291 -4.29 7.11 7.55
N PHE A 292 -4.36 8.30 6.93
CA PHE A 292 -3.65 9.48 7.40
C PHE A 292 -4.51 10.74 7.32
N VAL A 293 -4.21 11.68 8.23
CA VAL A 293 -4.58 13.09 8.12
C VAL A 293 -3.36 13.88 7.66
N TYR A 294 -3.54 14.78 6.71
CA TYR A 294 -2.49 15.69 6.27
C TYR A 294 -2.39 16.89 7.21
N LYS A 295 -1.17 17.23 7.60
CA LYS A 295 -0.82 18.38 8.43
C LYS A 295 -0.16 19.45 7.58
N GLU A 296 -0.88 20.56 7.34
CA GLU A 296 -0.44 21.63 6.44
C GLU A 296 0.74 22.41 7.04
N GLU A 297 0.78 22.57 8.37
CA GLU A 297 1.78 23.37 9.09
C GLU A 297 3.22 22.90 8.85
N ASN A 298 3.41 21.58 8.67
CA ASN A 298 4.72 20.98 8.50
C ASN A 298 4.83 20.07 7.28
N HIS A 299 3.79 20.00 6.44
CA HIS A 299 3.69 19.14 5.26
C HIS A 299 3.97 17.66 5.57
N SER A 300 3.31 17.13 6.61
CA SER A 300 3.44 15.76 7.08
C SER A 300 2.11 15.01 7.08
N LEU A 301 2.18 13.71 7.35
CA LEU A 301 1.02 12.84 7.56
C LEU A 301 1.02 12.33 9.00
N SER A 302 -0.15 12.32 9.63
CA SER A 302 -0.37 11.66 10.91
C SER A 302 -1.28 10.46 10.69
N GLN A 303 -0.82 9.28 11.09
CA GLN A 303 -1.61 8.06 11.00
C GLN A 303 -2.83 8.12 11.92
N VAL A 304 -3.93 7.58 11.45
CA VAL A 304 -5.21 7.48 12.17
C VAL A 304 -5.81 6.10 11.98
N GLU A 305 -6.78 5.73 12.79
CA GLU A 305 -7.51 4.47 12.63
C GLU A 305 -8.26 4.44 11.29
N VAL A 306 -8.18 3.32 10.58
CA VAL A 306 -8.76 3.13 9.25
C VAL A 306 -10.29 3.22 9.31
N GLU A 307 -10.91 2.57 10.30
CA GLU A 307 -12.36 2.58 10.47
C GLU A 307 -12.88 4.01 10.71
N TRP A 308 -12.20 4.79 11.55
CA TRP A 308 -12.53 6.18 11.77
C TRP A 308 -12.34 7.01 10.49
N ALA A 309 -11.25 6.77 9.77
CA ALA A 309 -10.95 7.47 8.52
C ALA A 309 -11.97 7.22 7.41
N LYS A 310 -12.63 6.08 7.43
CA LYS A 310 -13.68 5.68 6.47
C LYS A 310 -15.08 6.14 6.83
N GLU A 311 -15.30 6.54 8.08
CA GLU A 311 -16.64 6.97 8.52
C GLU A 311 -17.20 8.07 7.62
N THR A 312 -18.46 7.90 7.22
CA THR A 312 -19.26 8.94 6.58
C THR A 312 -20.02 9.75 7.62
N GLN A 313 -20.54 10.89 7.22
CA GLN A 313 -21.43 11.68 8.09
C GLN A 313 -22.63 10.85 8.56
N LEU A 314 -23.19 10.01 7.69
CA LEU A 314 -24.31 9.13 8.05
C LEU A 314 -23.89 8.08 9.08
N ASP A 315 -22.69 7.53 8.99
CA ASP A 315 -22.17 6.57 9.97
C ASP A 315 -22.05 7.21 11.36
N GLU A 316 -21.60 8.44 11.42
CA GLU A 316 -21.52 9.20 12.67
C GLU A 316 -22.89 9.45 13.29
N VAL A 317 -23.86 9.87 12.48
CA VAL A 317 -25.24 10.07 12.95
C VAL A 317 -25.85 8.75 13.47
N ILE A 318 -25.71 7.65 12.73
CA ILE A 318 -26.19 6.32 13.16
C ILE A 318 -25.54 5.91 14.49
N ARG A 319 -24.23 6.08 14.61
CA ARG A 319 -23.48 5.74 15.83
C ARG A 319 -23.99 6.56 17.03
N ASP A 320 -24.11 7.87 16.85
CA ASP A 320 -24.50 8.78 17.93
C ASP A 320 -25.93 8.52 18.39
N GLU A 321 -26.85 8.21 17.48
CA GLU A 321 -28.22 7.82 17.81
C GLU A 321 -28.27 6.47 18.57
N ILE A 322 -27.44 5.50 18.20
CA ILE A 322 -27.31 4.22 18.94
C ILE A 322 -26.78 4.50 20.36
N ILE A 323 -25.77 5.35 20.52
CA ILE A 323 -25.21 5.73 21.82
C ILE A 323 -26.30 6.40 22.67
N ASP A 324 -27.00 7.37 22.13
CA ASP A 324 -28.06 8.10 22.84
C ASP A 324 -29.21 7.16 23.25
N PHE A 325 -29.60 6.22 22.39
CA PHE A 325 -30.58 5.21 22.72
C PHE A 325 -30.14 4.28 23.86
N ILE A 326 -28.91 3.76 23.81
CA ILE A 326 -28.38 2.91 24.89
C ILE A 326 -28.33 3.70 26.21
N LYS A 327 -27.91 4.96 26.15
CA LYS A 327 -27.79 5.85 27.32
C LYS A 327 -29.12 6.19 27.97
N THR A 328 -30.18 6.44 27.17
CA THR A 328 -31.47 6.89 27.64
C THR A 328 -32.43 5.75 27.96
N SER A 329 -32.08 4.53 27.57
CA SER A 329 -32.91 3.34 27.87
C SER A 329 -32.91 3.03 29.37
N HIS A 330 -34.11 2.91 29.98
CA HIS A 330 -34.25 2.53 31.40
C HIS A 330 -33.64 1.15 31.72
N GLN A 331 -33.63 0.27 30.74
CA GLN A 331 -32.99 -1.06 30.83
C GLN A 331 -32.02 -1.22 29.67
N LYS A 332 -30.95 -1.97 29.90
CA LYS A 332 -29.97 -2.30 28.85
C LYS A 332 -30.71 -2.88 27.64
N PRO A 333 -30.67 -2.22 26.46
CA PRO A 333 -31.45 -2.67 25.30
C PRO A 333 -30.82 -3.94 24.68
N ILE A 334 -31.66 -4.74 24.01
CA ILE A 334 -31.21 -5.84 23.15
C ILE A 334 -31.14 -5.36 21.68
N TYR A 335 -30.47 -6.14 20.85
CA TYR A 335 -30.29 -5.84 19.41
C TYR A 335 -31.59 -5.44 18.71
N SER A 336 -32.69 -6.20 18.91
CA SER A 336 -33.95 -5.92 18.23
C SER A 336 -34.58 -4.58 18.65
N GLN A 337 -34.35 -4.12 19.88
CA GLN A 337 -34.82 -2.82 20.37
C GLN A 337 -34.04 -1.67 19.72
N ILE A 338 -32.68 -1.83 19.59
CA ILE A 338 -31.89 -0.85 18.89
C ILE A 338 -32.30 -0.77 17.42
N MET A 339 -32.44 -1.91 16.73
CA MET A 339 -32.88 -1.93 15.34
C MET A 339 -34.24 -1.30 15.12
N LYS A 340 -35.21 -1.55 16.03
CA LYS A 340 -36.54 -0.95 15.97
C LYS A 340 -36.47 0.57 16.14
N HIS A 341 -35.74 1.04 17.14
CA HIS A 341 -35.54 2.48 17.37
C HIS A 341 -34.94 3.18 16.15
N MET A 342 -33.90 2.61 15.57
CA MET A 342 -33.25 3.16 14.37
C MET A 342 -34.22 3.20 13.17
N GLN A 343 -35.10 2.20 13.03
CA GLN A 343 -36.12 2.17 11.99
C GLN A 343 -37.20 3.24 12.22
N GLU A 344 -37.60 3.47 13.47
CA GLU A 344 -38.57 4.53 13.84
C GLU A 344 -38.00 5.94 13.57
N LEU A 345 -36.68 6.12 13.65
CA LEU A 345 -35.98 7.35 13.26
C LEU A 345 -35.80 7.51 11.74
N GLY A 346 -36.21 6.50 10.94
CA GLY A 346 -36.13 6.56 9.47
C GLY A 346 -34.87 5.95 8.85
N PHE A 347 -34.04 5.29 9.62
CA PHE A 347 -32.87 4.54 9.08
C PHE A 347 -33.34 3.19 8.50
N THR A 348 -33.69 3.17 7.21
CA THR A 348 -34.26 2.00 6.52
C THR A 348 -33.25 0.95 6.09
N ASN A 349 -31.98 1.33 5.90
CA ASN A 349 -30.92 0.40 5.53
C ASN A 349 -30.46 -0.41 6.74
N LYS A 350 -31.09 -1.58 6.92
CA LYS A 350 -30.83 -2.49 8.05
C LYS A 350 -29.39 -3.00 8.09
N ASP A 351 -28.79 -3.27 6.92
CA ASP A 351 -27.42 -3.80 6.84
C ASP A 351 -26.41 -2.76 7.33
N LYS A 352 -26.62 -1.49 6.97
CA LYS A 352 -25.77 -0.39 7.43
C LYS A 352 -25.87 -0.18 8.95
N VAL A 353 -27.09 -0.17 9.50
CA VAL A 353 -27.31 -0.07 10.95
C VAL A 353 -26.69 -1.27 11.67
N ASN A 354 -26.87 -2.49 11.16
CA ASN A 354 -26.27 -3.68 11.73
C ASN A 354 -24.75 -3.62 11.71
N ALA A 355 -24.15 -3.23 10.58
CA ALA A 355 -22.70 -3.05 10.47
C ALA A 355 -22.17 -2.08 11.54
N MET A 356 -22.88 -0.96 11.79
CA MET A 356 -22.53 0.03 12.81
C MET A 356 -22.66 -0.53 14.23
N ILE A 357 -23.70 -1.32 14.52
CA ILE A 357 -23.86 -2.01 15.81
C ILE A 357 -22.69 -2.96 16.06
N GLN A 358 -22.27 -3.74 15.05
CA GLN A 358 -21.15 -4.66 15.19
C GLN A 358 -19.80 -3.93 15.31
N ALA A 359 -19.57 -2.90 14.51
CA ALA A 359 -18.33 -2.09 14.55
C ALA A 359 -18.17 -1.35 15.89
N GLY A 360 -19.26 -1.01 16.56
CA GLY A 360 -19.24 -0.32 17.86
C GLY A 360 -18.98 -1.24 19.06
N LYS A 361 -19.05 -2.58 18.90
CA LYS A 361 -18.75 -3.54 19.98
C LYS A 361 -17.30 -3.40 20.43
N ASN A 362 -17.11 -3.38 21.75
CA ASN A 362 -15.80 -3.20 22.42
C ASN A 362 -15.09 -1.87 22.11
N LYS A 363 -15.77 -0.98 21.36
CA LYS A 363 -15.28 0.37 21.04
C LYS A 363 -16.13 1.46 21.75
N TYR A 364 -17.44 1.38 21.63
CA TYR A 364 -18.41 2.31 22.23
C TYR A 364 -19.31 1.64 23.25
N TRP A 365 -19.63 0.37 23.04
CA TRP A 365 -20.46 -0.45 23.91
C TRP A 365 -19.93 -1.86 24.03
N LYS A 366 -20.22 -2.47 25.16
CA LYS A 366 -20.01 -3.92 25.41
C LYS A 366 -21.33 -4.66 25.38
N THR A 367 -21.27 -5.95 25.16
CA THR A 367 -22.44 -6.85 25.22
C THR A 367 -22.27 -7.87 26.34
N THR A 368 -23.35 -8.12 27.08
CA THR A 368 -23.43 -9.16 28.11
C THR A 368 -24.69 -9.97 27.91
N LYS A 369 -24.64 -11.27 28.19
CA LYS A 369 -25.82 -12.14 28.16
C LYS A 369 -26.43 -12.19 29.54
N ILE A 370 -27.73 -11.91 29.64
CA ILE A 370 -28.47 -12.02 30.91
C ILE A 370 -29.61 -13.02 30.80
N PRO A 371 -29.77 -13.88 31.85
CA PRO A 371 -30.80 -14.94 31.88
C PRO A 371 -32.22 -14.39 31.72
N GLU A 372 -32.57 -13.26 32.36
CA GLU A 372 -33.87 -12.63 32.32
C GLU A 372 -34.34 -12.19 30.92
N LYS A 373 -33.40 -12.10 29.98
CA LYS A 373 -33.67 -11.82 28.55
C LYS A 373 -33.38 -13.02 27.64
N ASN A 374 -33.57 -14.23 28.12
CA ASN A 374 -33.33 -15.49 27.39
C ASN A 374 -31.94 -15.58 26.79
N PHE A 375 -30.92 -15.18 27.54
CA PHE A 375 -29.49 -15.17 27.12
C PHE A 375 -29.22 -14.33 25.87
N LYS A 376 -30.07 -13.37 25.52
CA LYS A 376 -29.80 -12.41 24.45
C LYS A 376 -28.72 -11.42 24.88
N ASP A 377 -27.94 -10.95 23.91
CA ASP A 377 -26.97 -9.89 24.13
C ASP A 377 -27.70 -8.59 24.49
N VAL A 378 -27.34 -7.99 25.61
CA VAL A 378 -27.73 -6.64 26.00
C VAL A 378 -26.56 -5.70 25.85
N TYR A 379 -26.84 -4.47 25.47
CA TYR A 379 -25.86 -3.46 25.13
C TYR A 379 -25.73 -2.45 26.28
N GLU A 380 -24.49 -2.13 26.62
CA GLU A 380 -24.14 -1.17 27.66
C GLU A 380 -22.95 -0.30 27.20
N LEU A 381 -23.03 1.01 27.42
CA LEU A 381 -21.93 1.90 27.06
C LEU A 381 -20.67 1.55 27.85
N MET A 382 -19.52 1.65 27.17
CA MET A 382 -18.24 1.55 27.84
C MET A 382 -17.92 2.88 28.54
N GLU A 383 -17.39 2.82 29.75
CA GLU A 383 -16.83 3.98 30.41
C GLU A 383 -15.63 4.48 29.59
N ARG A 384 -15.72 5.69 29.04
CA ARG A 384 -14.61 6.31 28.30
C ARG A 384 -13.56 6.76 29.31
N ASP A 385 -12.34 6.25 29.16
CA ASP A 385 -11.18 6.91 29.70
C ASP A 385 -11.15 8.37 29.19
N ALA A 386 -11.08 9.34 30.09
CA ALA A 386 -11.16 10.77 29.80
C ALA A 386 -10.07 11.30 28.82
N ARG A 387 -9.18 10.43 28.35
CA ARG A 387 -8.09 10.74 27.42
C ARG A 387 -8.49 10.77 25.94
N ILE A 388 -9.66 10.27 25.57
CA ILE A 388 -10.12 10.21 24.17
C ILE A 388 -10.97 11.41 23.75
N SER A 389 -11.38 12.26 24.70
CA SER A 389 -12.28 13.41 24.43
C SER A 389 -11.62 14.63 23.75
N GLN A 390 -10.33 14.56 23.38
CA GLN A 390 -9.61 15.72 22.81
C GLN A 390 -9.46 15.69 21.26
N ILE A 391 -10.09 14.77 20.53
CA ILE A 391 -9.92 14.66 19.08
C ILE A 391 -11.21 15.02 18.30
N SER A 392 -12.15 15.72 18.90
CA SER A 392 -13.31 16.25 18.16
C SER A 392 -13.37 17.79 18.27
N PRO A 393 -12.83 18.52 17.27
CA PRO A 393 -12.92 19.99 17.25
C PRO A 393 -14.13 20.53 16.48
N PHE A 394 -15.21 19.78 16.31
CA PHE A 394 -16.42 20.34 15.68
C PHE A 394 -17.67 20.01 16.48
N SER A 395 -18.21 21.03 17.14
CA SER A 395 -19.58 21.02 17.65
C SER A 395 -20.55 20.99 16.46
N SER A 396 -21.24 19.88 16.29
CA SER A 396 -22.34 19.79 15.31
C SER A 396 -23.48 20.68 15.77
N ASP A 397 -23.81 21.68 14.98
CA ASP A 397 -25.04 22.45 15.11
C ASP A 397 -26.23 21.52 14.76
N LYS A 398 -26.93 21.02 15.78
CA LYS A 398 -28.04 20.05 15.66
C LYS A 398 -29.32 20.64 15.01
N SER A 399 -29.29 21.89 14.54
CA SER A 399 -30.49 22.59 14.05
C SER A 399 -30.90 22.26 12.61
N VAL A 400 -30.03 21.61 11.82
CA VAL A 400 -30.25 21.41 10.38
C VAL A 400 -31.12 20.18 10.05
N PHE A 401 -31.23 19.20 10.93
CA PHE A 401 -31.88 17.91 10.59
C PHE A 401 -33.31 17.69 11.09
N ARG A 402 -33.94 18.66 11.76
CA ARG A 402 -35.35 18.49 12.22
C ARG A 402 -36.43 18.71 11.13
N GLY A 403 -36.04 18.85 9.86
CA GLY A 403 -36.95 19.23 8.77
C GLY A 403 -37.20 18.22 7.65
N VAL A 404 -36.60 17.06 7.64
CA VAL A 404 -36.78 16.10 6.53
C VAL A 404 -37.75 15.01 6.91
N LYS A 405 -39.03 15.33 6.80
CA LYS A 405 -40.10 14.33 6.68
C LYS A 405 -40.23 13.93 5.22
N GLY A 406 -40.03 12.66 4.93
CA GLY A 406 -40.66 11.90 3.85
C GLY A 406 -40.16 12.18 2.44
N ASN A 407 -39.68 11.12 1.79
CA ASN A 407 -39.60 10.91 0.36
C ASN A 407 -38.67 11.85 -0.45
N GLU A 408 -37.41 11.46 -0.56
CA GLU A 408 -36.75 11.51 -1.86
C GLU A 408 -35.55 10.54 -1.86
N VAL A 409 -35.71 9.54 -2.68
CA VAL A 409 -34.59 8.70 -3.16
C VAL A 409 -33.69 9.62 -3.96
N LEU A 410 -32.56 10.05 -3.39
CA LEU A 410 -31.53 10.74 -4.14
C LEU A 410 -30.86 9.72 -5.07
N SER A 411 -31.41 9.61 -6.27
CA SER A 411 -30.70 9.09 -7.42
C SER A 411 -29.54 10.06 -7.75
N ASP A 412 -28.33 9.56 -7.85
CA ASP A 412 -27.16 10.28 -8.37
C ASP A 412 -27.50 10.96 -9.71
N LYS A 413 -27.76 12.25 -9.68
CA LYS A 413 -27.74 13.06 -10.89
C LYS A 413 -26.31 13.53 -11.12
N SER A 414 -25.70 12.92 -12.11
CA SER A 414 -24.52 13.42 -12.78
C SER A 414 -24.73 14.89 -13.22
N PHE A 415 -23.87 15.77 -12.74
CA PHE A 415 -23.77 17.12 -13.30
C PHE A 415 -23.16 17.02 -14.69
N ASP A 416 -24.04 17.19 -15.70
CA ASP A 416 -23.66 17.36 -17.09
C ASP A 416 -23.40 18.85 -17.32
N THR A 417 -22.13 19.25 -17.40
CA THR A 417 -21.75 20.59 -17.84
C THR A 417 -21.55 20.58 -19.33
N SER A 418 -22.66 20.71 -20.06
CA SER A 418 -22.62 21.11 -21.45
C SER A 418 -22.49 22.63 -21.54
N ASP A 419 -21.29 23.10 -21.83
CA ASP A 419 -21.03 24.50 -22.21
C ASP A 419 -21.76 24.85 -23.48
N LYS A 420 -22.70 25.76 -23.36
CA LYS A 420 -23.25 26.50 -24.49
C LYS A 420 -22.31 27.66 -24.83
N SER A 421 -21.58 27.47 -25.91
CA SER A 421 -20.90 28.56 -26.60
C SER A 421 -21.91 29.63 -27.05
N SER A 422 -21.90 30.79 -26.44
CA SER A 422 -22.51 32.00 -27.02
C SER A 422 -21.44 32.80 -27.77
N ASN A 423 -21.60 32.82 -29.08
CA ASN A 423 -20.93 33.75 -30.00
C ASN A 423 -21.12 35.20 -29.56
N MET A 424 -20.04 35.92 -29.34
CA MET A 424 -20.03 37.38 -29.44
C MET A 424 -18.96 37.81 -30.45
N ASN A 425 -19.44 38.18 -31.62
CA ASN A 425 -18.70 38.99 -32.59
C ASN A 425 -18.32 40.32 -31.93
N ILE A 426 -17.05 40.66 -31.95
CA ILE A 426 -16.62 42.07 -31.86
C ILE A 426 -15.62 42.33 -32.96
N ASP A 427 -16.00 43.38 -33.73
CA ASP A 427 -15.37 43.91 -34.92
C ASP A 427 -13.91 44.33 -34.74
N ARG A 428 -13.16 44.16 -35.85
CA ARG A 428 -11.86 44.79 -36.14
C ARG A 428 -12.00 46.33 -36.25
N LYS A 429 -11.04 47.07 -35.67
CA LYS A 429 -10.36 48.23 -36.25
C LYS A 429 -9.06 48.53 -35.53
N ILE A 430 -7.96 48.28 -36.18
CA ILE A 430 -6.85 49.14 -36.69
C ILE A 430 -6.45 50.29 -35.74
N VAL A 431 -5.27 50.20 -35.16
CA VAL A 431 -4.01 50.88 -35.50
C VAL A 431 -2.85 50.11 -34.91
#